data_053811c076eb42e475df3201818b73de
#
_entry.id   053811c076eb42e475df3201818b73de
#
_cell.length_a   1.000
_cell.length_b   1.000
_cell.length_c   1.000
_cell.angle_alpha   90.00
_cell.angle_beta   90.00
_cell.angle_gamma   90.00
#
_symmetry.space_group_name_H-M   'P 1'
#
loop_
_entity.id
_entity.type
_entity.pdbx_description
1 polymer ?
#
loop_
_entity_poly.entity_id
_entity_poly.type
_entity_poly.pdbx_seq_one_letter_code
_entity_poly.pdbx_strand_id
1 'polypeptide(L)'
;EVLYQFCRQVFLSLYRHGARKFVFLNGHGGNIKMIQRLGMEFEDKGCLVAMLNWWLMAWDMNPAWKGGHGGGEETAAILGIDPSLVDKSEIGGELQFKHLSDNLKTTGFRSVEYKGVTVEIPRKTPHVTDNGWIGPDHPSTATEEWGKEMLETTANYIVDFMEEFKKVKLS
;
A
#
# COMPACT_ATOMS: atom_id res chain seq x y z
N GLU A 1 1.24 4.38 -17.24
CA GLU A 1 0.24 4.32 -18.33
C GLU A 1 -0.03 2.88 -18.79
N VAL A 2 0.97 2.03 -19.02
CA VAL A 2 0.77 0.64 -19.51
C VAL A 2 -0.15 -0.15 -18.56
N LEU A 3 0.11 -0.14 -17.25
CA LEU A 3 -0.73 -0.84 -16.27
C LEU A 3 -2.18 -0.33 -16.30
N TYR A 4 -2.38 0.99 -16.42
CA TYR A 4 -3.72 1.56 -16.55
C TYR A 4 -4.45 1.01 -17.76
N GLN A 5 -3.83 1.01 -18.94
CA GLN A 5 -4.44 0.50 -20.17
C GLN A 5 -4.75 -0.99 -20.05
N PHE A 6 -3.85 -1.78 -19.48
CA PHE A 6 -4.09 -3.20 -19.24
C PHE A 6 -5.31 -3.43 -18.33
N CYS A 7 -5.33 -2.82 -17.15
CA CYS A 7 -6.45 -2.95 -16.22
C CYS A 7 -7.77 -2.44 -16.83
N ARG A 8 -7.69 -1.34 -17.58
CA ARG A 8 -8.86 -0.77 -18.29
C ARG A 8 -9.46 -1.77 -19.27
N GLN A 9 -8.65 -2.50 -20.04
CA GLN A 9 -9.16 -3.52 -20.95
C GLN A 9 -9.79 -4.71 -20.24
N VAL A 10 -9.20 -5.15 -19.12
CA VAL A 10 -9.80 -6.19 -18.26
C VAL A 10 -11.17 -5.72 -17.74
N PHE A 11 -11.26 -4.50 -17.21
CA PHE A 11 -12.52 -3.93 -16.72
C PHE A 11 -13.57 -3.79 -17.81
N LEU A 12 -13.19 -3.29 -19.01
CA LEU A 12 -14.10 -3.20 -20.16
C LEU A 12 -14.62 -4.57 -20.58
N SER A 13 -13.77 -5.60 -20.56
CA SER A 13 -14.18 -6.96 -20.83
C SER A 13 -15.24 -7.43 -19.84
N LEU A 14 -14.96 -7.32 -18.54
CA LEU A 14 -15.89 -7.70 -17.48
C LEU A 14 -17.19 -6.88 -17.53
N TYR A 15 -17.10 -5.57 -17.80
CA TYR A 15 -18.24 -4.68 -17.96
C TYR A 15 -19.19 -5.14 -19.09
N ARG A 16 -18.64 -5.56 -20.23
CA ARG A 16 -19.42 -6.12 -21.36
C ARG A 16 -20.16 -7.40 -20.97
N HIS A 17 -19.62 -8.16 -20.01
CA HIS A 17 -20.25 -9.35 -19.46
C HIS A 17 -21.18 -9.07 -18.26
N GLY A 18 -21.51 -7.79 -18.02
CA GLY A 18 -22.49 -7.40 -17.02
C GLY A 18 -21.93 -7.03 -15.63
N ALA A 19 -20.62 -7.10 -15.42
CA ALA A 19 -20.02 -6.64 -14.18
C ALA A 19 -20.22 -5.12 -14.00
N ARG A 20 -20.62 -4.71 -12.79
CA ARG A 20 -20.84 -3.31 -12.43
C ARG A 20 -20.19 -2.94 -11.10
N LYS A 21 -19.70 -3.91 -10.36
CA LYS A 21 -18.97 -3.72 -9.10
C LYS A 21 -17.61 -4.38 -9.22
N PHE A 22 -16.57 -3.64 -8.90
CA PHE A 22 -15.20 -4.08 -9.03
C PHE A 22 -14.45 -3.84 -7.73
N VAL A 23 -13.56 -4.74 -7.37
CA VAL A 23 -12.70 -4.59 -6.21
C VAL A 23 -11.25 -4.79 -6.63
N PHE A 24 -10.41 -3.80 -6.31
CA PHE A 24 -8.97 -3.95 -6.35
C PHE A 24 -8.43 -4.27 -4.96
N LEU A 25 -7.87 -5.44 -4.77
CA LEU A 25 -6.97 -5.69 -3.66
C LEU A 25 -5.59 -5.17 -4.07
N ASN A 26 -5.22 -4.02 -3.54
CA ASN A 26 -4.01 -3.32 -3.94
C ASN A 26 -2.84 -3.71 -3.04
N GLY A 27 -1.78 -4.20 -3.66
CA GLY A 27 -0.54 -4.60 -2.98
C GLY A 27 0.55 -3.53 -2.94
N HIS A 28 0.37 -2.35 -3.58
CA HIS A 28 1.45 -1.36 -3.65
C HIS A 28 0.95 0.08 -3.81
N GLY A 29 1.54 1.00 -3.02
CA GLY A 29 1.16 2.42 -3.02
C GLY A 29 1.30 3.11 -4.38
N GLY A 30 2.23 2.68 -5.23
CA GLY A 30 2.42 3.21 -6.58
C GLY A 30 1.21 3.02 -7.52
N ASN A 31 0.32 2.08 -7.21
CA ASN A 31 -0.87 1.79 -8.02
C ASN A 31 -2.06 2.71 -7.71
N ILE A 32 -2.07 3.39 -6.55
CA ILE A 32 -3.22 4.14 -6.05
C ILE A 32 -3.78 5.11 -7.09
N LYS A 33 -2.94 5.98 -7.66
CA LYS A 33 -3.39 6.99 -8.64
C LYS A 33 -3.99 6.36 -9.90
N MET A 34 -3.43 5.24 -10.33
CA MET A 34 -3.94 4.50 -11.48
C MET A 34 -5.32 3.89 -11.19
N ILE A 35 -5.47 3.25 -10.02
CA ILE A 35 -6.75 2.63 -9.62
C ILE A 35 -7.83 3.70 -9.41
N GLN A 36 -7.50 4.84 -8.79
CA GLN A 36 -8.41 5.97 -8.64
C GLN A 36 -8.89 6.49 -9.99
N ARG A 37 -7.97 6.72 -10.95
CA ARG A 37 -8.33 7.15 -12.31
C ARG A 37 -9.28 6.16 -12.98
N LEU A 38 -8.99 4.86 -12.87
CA LEU A 38 -9.84 3.81 -13.42
C LEU A 38 -11.21 3.76 -12.74
N GLY A 39 -11.23 3.93 -11.40
CA GLY A 39 -12.46 3.99 -10.61
C GLY A 39 -13.39 5.10 -11.09
N MET A 40 -12.87 6.30 -11.29
CA MET A 40 -13.65 7.45 -11.78
C MET A 40 -14.16 7.23 -13.21
N GLU A 41 -13.33 6.66 -14.11
CA GLU A 41 -13.79 6.33 -15.47
C GLU A 41 -14.96 5.34 -15.47
N PHE A 42 -14.94 4.36 -14.56
CA PHE A 42 -16.00 3.35 -14.48
C PHE A 42 -17.21 3.82 -13.68
N GLU A 43 -17.05 4.77 -12.77
CA GLU A 43 -18.17 5.44 -12.11
C GLU A 43 -19.04 6.19 -13.14
N ASP A 44 -18.45 6.89 -14.11
CA ASP A 44 -19.13 7.51 -15.25
C ASP A 44 -19.97 6.51 -16.08
N LYS A 45 -19.71 5.21 -15.94
CA LYS A 45 -20.43 4.11 -16.60
C LYS A 45 -21.45 3.41 -15.68
N GLY A 46 -21.74 3.99 -14.52
CA GLY A 46 -22.64 3.41 -13.52
C GLY A 46 -22.06 2.23 -12.77
N CYS A 47 -20.74 2.15 -12.64
CA CYS A 47 -20.06 1.11 -11.88
C CYS A 47 -19.57 1.64 -10.54
N LEU A 48 -19.35 0.73 -9.57
CA LEU A 48 -18.61 1.01 -8.35
C LEU A 48 -17.28 0.28 -8.37
N VAL A 49 -16.21 0.99 -7.99
CA VAL A 49 -14.87 0.45 -7.88
C VAL A 49 -14.33 0.70 -6.48
N ALA A 50 -14.16 -0.35 -5.70
CA ALA A 50 -13.50 -0.29 -4.40
C ALA A 50 -12.00 -0.56 -4.56
N MET A 51 -11.18 0.18 -3.82
CA MET A 51 -9.74 -0.03 -3.73
C MET A 51 -9.38 -0.37 -2.28
N LEU A 52 -8.94 -1.59 -2.06
CA LEU A 52 -8.53 -2.11 -0.77
C LEU A 52 -7.01 -2.09 -0.70
N ASN A 53 -6.45 -1.07 -0.04
CA ASN A 53 -5.02 -0.98 0.24
C ASN A 53 -4.74 -1.77 1.52
N TRP A 54 -4.25 -3.00 1.40
CA TRP A 54 -4.17 -3.95 2.52
C TRP A 54 -3.44 -3.35 3.75
N TRP A 55 -2.35 -2.62 3.54
CA TRP A 55 -1.57 -2.01 4.62
C TRP A 55 -2.32 -0.88 5.33
N LEU A 56 -3.03 0.00 4.61
CA LEU A 56 -3.82 1.07 5.24
C LEU A 56 -4.96 0.49 6.07
N MET A 57 -5.60 -0.57 5.58
CA MET A 57 -6.64 -1.28 6.31
C MET A 57 -6.08 -1.93 7.57
N ALA A 58 -4.91 -2.59 7.48
CA ALA A 58 -4.22 -3.15 8.64
C ALA A 58 -3.92 -2.08 9.70
N TRP A 59 -3.45 -0.90 9.29
CA TRP A 59 -3.19 0.23 10.20
C TRP A 59 -4.44 0.77 10.89
N ASP A 60 -5.56 0.83 10.16
CA ASP A 60 -6.84 1.28 10.71
C ASP A 60 -7.41 0.26 11.70
N MET A 61 -7.23 -1.04 11.45
CA MET A 61 -7.68 -2.10 12.33
C MET A 61 -6.83 -2.22 13.60
N ASN A 62 -5.51 -2.07 13.47
CA ASN A 62 -4.60 -2.10 14.60
C ASN A 62 -3.44 -1.13 14.40
N PRO A 63 -3.43 0.02 15.09
CA PRO A 63 -2.34 1.01 14.97
C PRO A 63 -0.94 0.47 15.30
N ALA A 64 -0.84 -0.65 16.05
CA ALA A 64 0.45 -1.29 16.32
C ALA A 64 1.06 -1.96 15.09
N TRP A 65 0.28 -2.19 14.05
CA TRP A 65 0.74 -2.73 12.77
C TRP A 65 1.19 -1.64 11.78
N LYS A 66 1.11 -0.38 12.19
CA LYS A 66 1.48 0.74 11.32
C LYS A 66 2.95 0.69 10.99
N GLY A 67 3.22 0.50 9.72
CA GLY A 67 4.55 0.41 9.16
C GLY A 67 4.84 1.46 8.10
N GLY A 68 5.75 1.11 7.21
CA GLY A 68 6.17 1.95 6.10
C GLY A 68 6.81 1.12 4.99
N HIS A 69 7.45 1.79 4.06
CA HIS A 69 8.07 1.14 2.91
C HIS A 69 9.26 0.26 3.35
N GLY A 70 9.18 -1.04 3.08
CA GLY A 70 10.22 -2.01 3.41
C GLY A 70 10.48 -2.18 4.91
N GLY A 71 9.55 -1.78 5.77
CA GLY A 71 9.68 -1.83 7.23
C GLY A 71 9.23 -3.15 7.85
N GLY A 72 9.01 -3.13 9.16
CA GLY A 72 8.60 -4.31 9.93
C GLY A 72 7.27 -4.89 9.49
N GLU A 73 6.30 -4.06 9.14
CA GLU A 73 4.98 -4.48 8.64
C GLU A 73 5.09 -5.32 7.35
N GLU A 74 5.74 -4.79 6.31
CA GLU A 74 5.89 -5.53 5.05
C GLU A 74 6.74 -6.79 5.24
N THR A 75 7.77 -6.72 6.08
CA THR A 75 8.60 -7.87 6.45
C THR A 75 7.79 -8.93 7.21
N ALA A 76 6.97 -8.50 8.19
CA ALA A 76 6.08 -9.39 8.94
C ALA A 76 5.07 -10.07 8.02
N ALA A 77 4.48 -9.35 7.06
CA ALA A 77 3.56 -9.93 6.09
C ALA A 77 4.21 -11.08 5.31
N ILE A 78 5.46 -10.94 4.86
CA ILE A 78 6.17 -12.01 4.16
C ILE A 78 6.52 -13.16 5.12
N LEU A 79 6.99 -12.87 6.35
CA LEU A 79 7.25 -13.88 7.37
C LEU A 79 6.00 -14.70 7.71
N GLY A 80 4.84 -14.06 7.76
CA GLY A 80 3.56 -14.71 8.04
C GLY A 80 3.11 -15.68 6.93
N ILE A 81 3.60 -15.47 5.70
CA ILE A 81 3.34 -16.38 4.56
C ILE A 81 4.36 -17.51 4.53
N ASP A 82 5.64 -17.17 4.50
CA ASP A 82 6.75 -18.12 4.45
C ASP A 82 8.03 -17.45 4.98
N PRO A 83 8.49 -17.81 6.19
CA PRO A 83 9.70 -17.24 6.79
C PRO A 83 10.96 -17.44 5.96
N SER A 84 11.04 -18.44 5.09
CA SER A 84 12.20 -18.70 4.24
C SER A 84 12.43 -17.65 3.14
N LEU A 85 11.41 -16.80 2.88
CA LEU A 85 11.47 -15.73 1.90
C LEU A 85 12.14 -14.45 2.44
N VAL A 86 12.46 -14.39 3.72
CA VAL A 86 13.11 -13.24 4.36
C VAL A 86 14.51 -13.60 4.81
N ASP A 87 15.52 -12.98 4.20
CA ASP A 87 16.90 -13.05 4.69
C ASP A 87 17.14 -11.98 5.75
N LYS A 88 17.02 -12.37 7.01
CA LYS A 88 17.22 -11.46 8.14
C LYS A 88 18.66 -10.98 8.29
N SER A 89 19.66 -11.66 7.69
CA SER A 89 21.06 -11.25 7.74
C SER A 89 21.36 -10.02 6.88
N GLU A 90 20.50 -9.75 5.90
CA GLU A 90 20.59 -8.59 4.99
C GLU A 90 19.85 -7.34 5.50
N ILE A 91 19.18 -7.43 6.66
CA ILE A 91 18.50 -6.28 7.26
C ILE A 91 19.54 -5.22 7.65
N GLY A 92 19.48 -4.06 6.99
CA GLY A 92 20.39 -2.94 7.24
C GLY A 92 20.18 -2.30 8.61
N GLY A 93 21.05 -1.32 8.91
CA GLY A 93 21.00 -0.55 10.15
C GLY A 93 19.82 0.44 10.19
N GLU A 94 19.87 1.35 11.17
CA GLU A 94 18.85 2.38 11.39
C GLU A 94 18.56 3.22 10.13
N LEU A 95 17.32 3.73 10.04
CA LEU A 95 16.91 4.61 8.95
C LEU A 95 17.76 5.88 8.92
N GLN A 96 18.44 6.09 7.81
CA GLN A 96 19.20 7.29 7.54
C GLN A 96 18.67 7.98 6.29
N PHE A 97 18.01 9.11 6.50
CA PHE A 97 17.52 9.93 5.39
C PHE A 97 18.64 10.72 4.72
N LYS A 98 18.68 10.67 3.40
CA LYS A 98 19.45 11.59 2.57
C LYS A 98 18.72 12.92 2.46
N HIS A 99 19.21 13.93 3.18
CA HIS A 99 18.65 15.29 3.12
C HIS A 99 19.02 15.99 1.81
N LEU A 100 18.16 16.87 1.33
CA LEU A 100 18.48 17.69 0.15
C LEU A 100 19.44 18.82 0.48
N SER A 101 19.31 19.40 1.66
CA SER A 101 20.22 20.39 2.24
C SER A 101 20.01 20.46 3.76
N ASP A 102 20.80 21.29 4.42
CA ASP A 102 20.65 21.53 5.86
C ASP A 102 19.28 22.09 6.24
N ASN A 103 18.63 22.81 5.33
CA ASN A 103 17.32 23.42 5.55
C ASN A 103 16.15 22.64 4.91
N LEU A 104 16.42 21.64 4.07
CA LEU A 104 15.42 20.80 3.41
C LEU A 104 15.61 19.36 3.87
N LYS A 105 15.04 19.08 5.05
CA LYS A 105 15.17 17.77 5.69
C LYS A 105 14.21 16.76 5.10
N THR A 106 14.69 15.62 4.66
CA THR A 106 13.85 14.50 4.25
C THR A 106 13.12 13.94 5.47
N THR A 107 11.81 13.78 5.37
CA THR A 107 10.93 13.30 6.44
C THR A 107 10.11 12.09 6.04
N GLY A 108 10.20 11.63 4.79
CA GLY A 108 9.50 10.48 4.29
C GLY A 108 9.81 10.20 2.82
N PHE A 109 9.13 9.21 2.26
CA PHE A 109 9.41 8.73 0.90
C PHE A 109 9.33 9.82 -0.19
N ARG A 110 8.41 10.78 -0.03
CA ARG A 110 8.20 11.88 -0.97
C ARG A 110 8.18 13.23 -0.30
N SER A 111 8.52 13.30 0.99
CA SER A 111 8.37 14.51 1.77
C SER A 111 9.69 15.07 2.24
N VAL A 112 9.76 16.37 2.24
CA VAL A 112 10.80 17.17 2.93
C VAL A 112 10.10 18.17 3.83
N GLU A 113 10.77 18.56 4.91
CA GLU A 113 10.34 19.66 5.74
C GLU A 113 11.15 20.92 5.45
N TYR A 114 10.47 22.05 5.38
CA TYR A 114 11.07 23.37 5.36
C TYR A 114 10.31 24.30 6.29
N LYS A 115 10.98 24.82 7.31
CA LYS A 115 10.41 25.72 8.34
C LYS A 115 9.10 25.19 8.96
N GLY A 116 9.08 23.90 9.29
CA GLY A 116 7.91 23.23 9.89
C GLY A 116 6.79 22.89 8.93
N VAL A 117 6.96 23.18 7.62
CA VAL A 117 5.98 22.86 6.58
C VAL A 117 6.46 21.67 5.75
N THR A 118 5.58 20.68 5.56
CA THR A 118 5.85 19.53 4.68
C THR A 118 5.62 19.91 3.22
N VAL A 119 6.62 19.63 2.38
CA VAL A 119 6.56 19.81 0.92
C VAL A 119 6.78 18.47 0.24
N GLU A 120 5.96 18.15 -0.77
CA GLU A 120 6.14 16.92 -1.56
C GLU A 120 7.20 17.14 -2.64
N ILE A 121 8.28 16.36 -2.58
CA ILE A 121 9.35 16.31 -3.59
C ILE A 121 9.56 14.85 -3.98
N PRO A 122 8.96 14.38 -5.09
CA PRO A 122 9.12 13.00 -5.55
C PRO A 122 10.57 12.67 -5.90
N ARG A 123 11.09 11.61 -5.29
CA ARG A 123 12.45 11.09 -5.54
C ARG A 123 12.41 9.56 -5.60
N LYS A 124 13.44 8.99 -6.19
CA LYS A 124 13.66 7.53 -6.16
C LYS A 124 14.20 7.12 -4.79
N THR A 125 13.86 5.90 -4.32
CA THR A 125 14.28 5.36 -3.02
C THR A 125 15.77 5.55 -2.74
N PRO A 126 16.74 5.26 -3.67
CA PRO A 126 18.16 5.46 -3.40
C PRO A 126 18.57 6.93 -3.18
N HIS A 127 17.70 7.88 -3.50
CA HIS A 127 17.91 9.32 -3.23
C HIS A 127 17.25 9.78 -1.92
N VAL A 128 16.58 8.86 -1.22
CA VAL A 128 15.89 9.13 0.04
C VAL A 128 16.58 8.45 1.22
N THR A 129 17.04 7.22 1.02
CA THR A 129 17.72 6.39 2.02
C THR A 129 18.77 5.48 1.37
N ASP A 130 19.73 4.98 2.15
CA ASP A 130 20.76 4.04 1.69
C ASP A 130 20.34 2.58 1.83
N ASN A 131 19.53 2.25 2.83
CA ASN A 131 19.17 0.86 3.16
C ASN A 131 17.78 0.43 2.65
N GLY A 132 17.06 1.31 1.93
CA GLY A 132 15.86 0.97 1.19
C GLY A 132 14.56 0.96 1.97
N TRP A 133 14.57 0.89 3.31
CA TRP A 133 13.36 0.95 4.11
C TRP A 133 13.07 2.37 4.62
N ILE A 134 11.80 2.70 4.80
CA ILE A 134 11.33 4.02 5.27
C ILE A 134 10.06 3.81 6.07
N GLY A 135 10.13 3.98 7.36
CA GLY A 135 8.95 3.84 8.22
C GLY A 135 9.27 4.05 9.68
N PRO A 136 8.25 4.02 10.56
CA PRO A 136 8.44 4.09 12.00
C PRO A 136 8.96 2.77 12.59
N ASP A 137 8.82 1.66 11.85
CA ASP A 137 9.09 0.30 12.25
C ASP A 137 10.35 -0.24 11.56
N HIS A 138 11.35 -0.61 12.34
CA HIS A 138 12.55 -1.25 11.80
C HIS A 138 12.22 -2.65 11.30
N PRO A 139 12.72 -3.10 10.11
CA PRO A 139 12.38 -4.43 9.57
C PRO A 139 12.75 -5.59 10.51
N SER A 140 13.76 -5.42 11.39
CA SER A 140 14.14 -6.45 12.38
C SER A 140 13.10 -6.69 13.46
N THR A 141 12.13 -5.79 13.65
CA THR A 141 11.05 -5.97 14.62
C THR A 141 9.98 -6.95 14.15
N ALA A 142 9.99 -7.32 12.87
CA ALA A 142 9.03 -8.20 12.27
C ALA A 142 9.08 -9.62 12.85
N THR A 143 7.91 -10.18 13.14
CA THR A 143 7.75 -11.57 13.56
C THR A 143 6.75 -12.31 12.66
N GLU A 144 6.86 -13.62 12.64
CA GLU A 144 5.93 -14.49 11.92
C GLU A 144 4.51 -14.40 12.50
N GLU A 145 4.42 -14.33 13.84
CA GLU A 145 3.14 -14.21 14.56
C GLU A 145 2.43 -12.90 14.19
N TRP A 146 3.14 -11.78 14.20
CA TRP A 146 2.60 -10.49 13.75
C TRP A 146 2.07 -10.59 12.32
N GLY A 147 2.85 -11.16 11.43
CA GLY A 147 2.46 -11.32 10.02
C GLY A 147 1.20 -12.16 9.86
N LYS A 148 1.11 -13.31 10.52
CA LYS A 148 -0.05 -14.20 10.48
C LYS A 148 -1.30 -13.53 11.01
N GLU A 149 -1.24 -12.93 12.20
CA GLU A 149 -2.38 -12.23 12.80
C GLU A 149 -2.87 -11.08 11.91
N MET A 150 -1.97 -10.25 11.42
CA MET A 150 -2.29 -9.12 10.55
C MET A 150 -2.94 -9.55 9.25
N LEU A 151 -2.37 -10.55 8.57
CA LEU A 151 -2.89 -11.05 7.29
C LEU A 151 -4.26 -11.72 7.47
N GLU A 152 -4.44 -12.54 8.49
CA GLU A 152 -5.70 -13.22 8.77
C GLU A 152 -6.80 -12.23 9.11
N THR A 153 -6.51 -11.25 9.99
CA THR A 153 -7.47 -10.20 10.35
C THR A 153 -7.87 -9.37 9.14
N THR A 154 -6.88 -8.98 8.32
CA THR A 154 -7.14 -8.21 7.09
C THR A 154 -7.95 -9.02 6.09
N ALA A 155 -7.66 -10.31 5.91
CA ALA A 155 -8.41 -11.17 5.00
C ALA A 155 -9.87 -11.34 5.45
N ASN A 156 -10.12 -11.56 6.74
CA ASN A 156 -11.47 -11.67 7.29
C ASN A 156 -12.26 -10.36 7.07
N TYR A 157 -11.65 -9.20 7.33
CA TYR A 157 -12.28 -7.91 7.05
C TYR A 157 -12.62 -7.76 5.56
N ILE A 158 -11.73 -8.16 4.65
CA ILE A 158 -11.98 -8.11 3.21
C ILE A 158 -13.20 -8.96 2.84
N VAL A 159 -13.33 -10.16 3.40
CA VAL A 159 -14.49 -11.04 3.16
C VAL A 159 -15.78 -10.34 3.61
N ASP A 160 -15.81 -9.81 4.82
CA ASP A 160 -16.97 -9.11 5.36
C ASP A 160 -17.34 -7.88 4.52
N PHE A 161 -16.33 -7.09 4.15
CA PHE A 161 -16.54 -5.94 3.24
C PHE A 161 -17.14 -6.36 1.90
N MET A 162 -16.66 -7.46 1.31
CA MET A 162 -17.16 -7.96 0.04
C MET A 162 -18.64 -8.36 0.13
N GLU A 163 -19.08 -8.95 1.24
CA GLU A 163 -20.48 -9.32 1.46
C GLU A 163 -21.37 -8.08 1.57
N GLU A 164 -20.91 -6.99 2.19
CA GLU A 164 -21.64 -5.72 2.21
C GLU A 164 -21.62 -5.01 0.85
N PHE A 165 -20.47 -4.99 0.19
CA PHE A 165 -20.31 -4.34 -1.11
C PHE A 165 -21.22 -4.96 -2.19
N LYS A 166 -21.44 -6.26 -2.14
CA LYS A 166 -22.40 -6.94 -3.04
C LYS A 166 -23.82 -6.42 -2.90
N LYS A 167 -24.26 -6.01 -1.70
CA LYS A 167 -25.61 -5.53 -1.41
C LYS A 167 -25.87 -4.12 -1.90
N VAL A 168 -24.85 -3.31 -2.17
CA VAL A 168 -24.99 -1.93 -2.62
C VAL A 168 -25.83 -1.89 -3.91
N LYS A 169 -26.89 -1.11 -3.92
CA LYS A 169 -27.69 -0.87 -5.12
C LYS A 169 -27.04 0.22 -5.95
N LEU A 170 -26.87 -0.05 -7.23
CA LEU A 170 -26.38 0.95 -8.17
C LEU A 170 -27.57 1.86 -8.57
N SER A 171 -27.33 3.16 -8.62
CA SER A 171 -28.30 4.17 -9.08
C SER A 171 -28.40 4.19 -10.61
#